data_8c1fe0f9543347684bc81aca26e30555
#
_entry.id   8c1fe0f9543347684bc81aca26e30555
#
_cell.length_a   1.000
_cell.length_b   1.000
_cell.length_c   1.000
_cell.angle_alpha   90.00
_cell.angle_beta   90.00
_cell.angle_gamma   90.00
#
_symmetry.space_group_name_H-M   'P 1'
#
loop_
_entity.id
_entity.type
_entity.pdbx_description
1 polymer ?
#
loop_
_entity_poly.entity_id
_entity_poly.type
_entity_poly.pdbx_seq_one_letter_code
_entity_poly.pdbx_strand_id
1 'polypeptide(L)'
;MDIFKSTESEVRSYCRSFPVVFERSQGEWLYDDQGNAHLDFLSGAGTLNYGHNNRHLKDALLKYIEQDGVTHGLDMHTSAKADFLHAMRSFIFEPRGLNYKIQFTGPTGTNAVEAAMKLARKVTGRTNIISF
;
A
#
# COMPACT_ATOMS: atom_id res chain seq x y z
N MET A 1 22.44 -14.75 -18.23
CA MET A 1 22.84 -14.05 -16.95
C MET A 1 21.54 -13.54 -16.33
N ASP A 2 21.34 -13.80 -15.06
CA ASP A 2 20.14 -13.36 -14.34
C ASP A 2 20.17 -11.82 -14.20
N ILE A 3 19.21 -11.13 -14.83
CA ILE A 3 19.15 -9.67 -14.87
C ILE A 3 19.04 -9.07 -13.47
N PHE A 4 18.33 -9.71 -12.56
CA PHE A 4 18.18 -9.25 -11.19
C PHE A 4 19.53 -9.24 -10.45
N LYS A 5 20.37 -10.27 -10.63
CA LYS A 5 21.69 -10.32 -10.01
C LYS A 5 22.68 -9.32 -10.61
N SER A 6 22.54 -8.99 -11.88
CA SER A 6 23.49 -8.11 -12.56
C SER A 6 23.16 -6.62 -12.45
N THR A 7 21.89 -6.28 -12.18
CA THR A 7 21.43 -4.89 -12.32
C THR A 7 20.71 -4.37 -11.06
N GLU A 8 20.08 -5.24 -10.27
CA GLU A 8 19.41 -4.85 -9.05
C GLU A 8 20.37 -4.72 -7.88
N SER A 9 20.13 -3.75 -6.99
CA SER A 9 20.90 -3.54 -5.76
C SER A 9 20.87 -4.78 -4.86
N GLU A 10 21.94 -4.99 -4.10
CA GLU A 10 21.99 -6.03 -3.04
C GLU A 10 21.12 -5.71 -1.82
N VAL A 11 20.54 -4.51 -1.73
CA VAL A 11 19.55 -4.13 -0.71
C VAL A 11 18.21 -4.74 -1.08
N ARG A 12 18.06 -6.04 -0.78
CA ARG A 12 16.88 -6.88 -1.13
C ARG A 12 16.44 -7.67 0.09
N SER A 13 15.16 -7.98 0.17
CA SER A 13 14.57 -8.76 1.27
C SER A 13 13.77 -9.97 0.74
N TYR A 14 12.52 -9.75 0.36
CA TYR A 14 11.59 -10.85 0.03
C TYR A 14 12.04 -11.71 -1.16
N CYS A 15 12.67 -11.15 -2.18
CA CYS A 15 13.16 -11.90 -3.33
C CYS A 15 14.22 -12.95 -2.97
N ARG A 16 14.86 -12.85 -1.80
CA ARG A 16 15.79 -13.89 -1.32
C ARG A 16 15.04 -15.11 -0.79
N SER A 17 13.87 -14.90 -0.18
CA SER A 17 13.02 -15.97 0.33
C SER A 17 12.15 -16.58 -0.78
N PHE A 18 11.82 -15.79 -1.80
CA PHE A 18 10.97 -16.18 -2.93
C PHE A 18 11.72 -15.93 -4.26
N PRO A 19 12.74 -16.74 -4.60
CA PRO A 19 13.61 -16.51 -5.75
C PRO A 19 12.95 -16.95 -7.07
N VAL A 20 11.70 -16.59 -7.30
CA VAL A 20 10.94 -16.85 -8.52
C VAL A 20 10.49 -15.54 -9.16
N VAL A 21 10.28 -15.54 -10.46
CA VAL A 21 9.76 -14.39 -11.18
C VAL A 21 8.25 -14.56 -11.32
N PHE A 22 7.50 -13.71 -10.61
CA PHE A 22 6.04 -13.71 -10.69
C PHE A 22 5.57 -12.87 -11.86
N GLU A 23 4.66 -13.42 -12.68
CA GLU A 23 4.11 -12.78 -13.87
C GLU A 23 2.66 -12.31 -13.67
N ARG A 24 1.88 -13.08 -12.91
CA ARG A 24 0.44 -12.89 -12.77
C ARG A 24 -0.04 -13.17 -11.36
N SER A 25 -1.12 -12.52 -10.95
CA SER A 25 -1.77 -12.78 -9.66
C SER A 25 -3.28 -12.67 -9.74
N GLN A 26 -4.00 -13.46 -8.92
CA GLN A 26 -5.46 -13.41 -8.82
C GLN A 26 -5.93 -14.03 -7.51
N GLY A 27 -6.80 -13.31 -6.77
CA GLY A 27 -7.28 -13.78 -5.47
C GLY A 27 -6.13 -14.03 -4.51
N GLU A 28 -6.02 -15.24 -4.03
CA GLU A 28 -4.96 -15.71 -3.13
C GLU A 28 -3.74 -16.29 -3.84
N TRP A 29 -3.69 -16.27 -5.18
CA TRP A 29 -2.67 -16.95 -5.96
C TRP A 29 -1.74 -15.98 -6.67
N LEU A 30 -0.45 -16.31 -6.63
CA LEU A 30 0.61 -15.80 -7.49
C LEU A 30 1.01 -16.86 -8.49
N TYR A 31 1.32 -16.47 -9.71
CA TYR A 31 1.78 -17.37 -10.76
C TYR A 31 3.12 -16.90 -11.27
N ASP A 32 4.08 -17.83 -11.34
CA ASP A 32 5.40 -17.52 -11.86
C ASP A 32 5.43 -17.52 -13.41
N ASP A 33 6.58 -17.16 -13.98
CA ASP A 33 6.83 -17.10 -15.41
C ASP A 33 6.83 -18.48 -16.09
N GLN A 34 6.81 -19.57 -15.29
CA GLN A 34 6.64 -20.95 -15.77
C GLN A 34 5.20 -21.44 -15.65
N GLY A 35 4.30 -20.62 -15.11
CA GLY A 35 2.88 -20.94 -14.93
C GLY A 35 2.57 -21.71 -13.64
N ASN A 36 3.53 -21.94 -12.75
CA ASN A 36 3.26 -22.58 -11.48
C ASN A 36 2.49 -21.63 -10.55
N ALA A 37 1.52 -22.21 -9.81
CA ALA A 37 0.71 -21.48 -8.85
C ALA A 37 1.32 -21.56 -7.46
N HIS A 38 1.42 -20.39 -6.80
CA HIS A 38 1.91 -20.24 -5.44
C HIS A 38 0.84 -19.57 -4.58
N LEU A 39 0.50 -20.17 -3.45
CA LEU A 39 -0.44 -19.59 -2.51
C LEU A 39 0.23 -18.44 -1.75
N ASP A 40 -0.34 -17.23 -1.85
CA ASP A 40 0.24 -16.02 -1.26
C ASP A 40 -0.20 -15.83 0.20
N PHE A 41 0.63 -16.26 1.14
CA PHE A 41 0.47 -15.95 2.57
C PHE A 41 1.10 -14.61 2.98
N LEU A 42 1.90 -13.97 2.12
CA LEU A 42 2.50 -12.67 2.40
C LEU A 42 1.48 -11.53 2.29
N SER A 43 0.54 -11.66 1.33
CA SER A 43 -0.58 -10.74 1.12
C SER A 43 -0.16 -9.26 1.06
N GLY A 44 1.01 -8.98 0.41
CA GLY A 44 1.57 -7.64 0.33
C GLY A 44 1.81 -6.99 1.69
N ALA A 45 2.21 -7.78 2.70
CA ALA A 45 2.36 -7.34 4.09
C ALA A 45 1.08 -6.69 4.66
N GLY A 46 -0.09 -7.27 4.32
CA GLY A 46 -1.41 -6.82 4.79
C GLY A 46 -2.10 -5.77 3.92
N THR A 47 -1.54 -5.43 2.77
CA THR A 47 -2.16 -4.47 1.84
C THR A 47 -3.18 -5.11 0.89
N LEU A 48 -3.12 -6.43 0.72
CA LEU A 48 -3.96 -7.19 -0.21
C LEU A 48 -5.09 -7.96 0.50
N ASN A 49 -5.71 -7.37 1.50
CA ASN A 49 -6.76 -8.02 2.29
C ASN A 49 -7.99 -8.47 1.48
N TYR A 50 -8.19 -7.91 0.29
CA TYR A 50 -9.26 -8.29 -0.65
C TYR A 50 -8.76 -9.21 -1.77
N GLY A 51 -7.54 -9.72 -1.66
CA GLY A 51 -6.88 -10.53 -2.68
C GLY A 51 -6.31 -9.72 -3.85
N HIS A 52 -5.47 -10.39 -4.62
CA HIS A 52 -4.88 -9.84 -5.84
C HIS A 52 -5.95 -9.57 -6.90
N ASN A 53 -5.87 -8.44 -7.56
CA ASN A 53 -6.74 -8.06 -8.68
C ASN A 53 -8.24 -8.25 -8.38
N ASN A 54 -8.67 -7.90 -7.16
CA ASN A 54 -10.09 -7.90 -6.80
C ASN A 54 -10.89 -7.16 -7.86
N ARG A 55 -11.92 -7.81 -8.43
CA ARG A 55 -12.65 -7.31 -9.58
C ARG A 55 -13.25 -5.93 -9.35
N HIS A 56 -13.90 -5.71 -8.21
CA HIS A 56 -14.56 -4.43 -7.93
C HIS A 56 -13.54 -3.28 -7.81
N LEU A 57 -12.42 -3.52 -7.15
CA LEU A 57 -11.35 -2.52 -7.01
C LEU A 57 -10.68 -2.24 -8.35
N LYS A 58 -10.42 -3.29 -9.13
CA LYS A 58 -9.82 -3.18 -10.45
C LYS A 58 -10.72 -2.42 -11.42
N ASP A 59 -12.02 -2.76 -11.48
CA ASP A 59 -12.98 -2.09 -12.36
C ASP A 59 -13.11 -0.60 -12.00
N ALA A 60 -13.13 -0.25 -10.70
CA ALA A 60 -13.15 1.14 -10.25
C ALA A 60 -11.87 1.90 -10.66
N LEU A 61 -10.71 1.28 -10.55
CA LEU A 61 -9.43 1.87 -10.97
C LEU A 61 -9.38 2.09 -12.48
N LEU A 62 -9.77 1.09 -13.27
CA LEU A 62 -9.80 1.20 -14.73
C LEU A 62 -10.72 2.33 -15.18
N LYS A 63 -11.93 2.39 -14.61
CA LYS A 63 -12.88 3.47 -14.90
C LYS A 63 -12.31 4.86 -14.58
N TYR A 64 -11.60 5.00 -13.46
CA TYR A 64 -10.97 6.26 -13.08
C TYR A 64 -9.90 6.69 -14.09
N ILE A 65 -9.08 5.74 -14.56
CA ILE A 65 -8.04 6.00 -15.57
C ILE A 65 -8.67 6.33 -16.92
N GLU A 66 -9.71 5.60 -17.36
CA GLU A 66 -10.43 5.85 -18.61
C GLU A 66 -11.09 7.24 -18.67
N GLN A 67 -11.38 7.84 -17.52
CA GLN A 67 -11.95 9.17 -17.40
C GLN A 67 -10.90 10.28 -17.24
N ASP A 68 -9.64 10.00 -17.56
CA ASP A 68 -8.51 10.93 -17.38
C ASP A 68 -8.37 11.46 -15.95
N GLY A 69 -8.68 10.61 -14.95
CA GLY A 69 -8.55 10.95 -13.54
C GLY A 69 -7.12 11.36 -13.18
N VAL A 70 -6.99 12.29 -12.23
CA VAL A 70 -5.67 12.78 -11.78
C VAL A 70 -4.90 11.66 -11.08
N THR A 71 -3.91 11.08 -11.75
CA THR A 71 -3.11 9.96 -11.23
C THR A 71 -1.90 10.39 -10.40
N HIS A 72 -1.47 11.64 -10.54
CA HIS A 72 -0.34 12.21 -9.79
C HIS A 72 -0.66 13.63 -9.34
N GLY A 73 -1.26 13.75 -8.17
CA GLY A 73 -1.73 15.02 -7.63
C GLY A 73 -0.79 15.70 -6.63
N LEU A 74 0.36 15.10 -6.29
CA LEU A 74 1.19 15.54 -5.16
C LEU A 74 0.33 15.70 -3.89
N ASP A 75 0.38 16.86 -3.24
CA ASP A 75 -0.47 17.21 -2.11
C ASP A 75 -1.74 18.00 -2.48
N MET A 76 -1.95 18.25 -3.79
CA MET A 76 -3.10 19.01 -4.28
C MET A 76 -4.43 18.31 -3.95
N HIS A 77 -5.49 19.10 -3.94
CA HIS A 77 -6.85 18.61 -3.76
C HIS A 77 -7.35 18.00 -5.07
N THR A 78 -7.86 16.76 -4.99
CA THR A 78 -8.51 16.07 -6.12
C THR A 78 -9.89 15.56 -5.67
N SER A 79 -10.81 15.33 -6.61
CA SER A 79 -12.12 14.75 -6.31
C SER A 79 -11.98 13.38 -5.64
N ALA A 80 -11.11 12.50 -6.14
CA ALA A 80 -10.86 11.20 -5.56
C ALA A 80 -10.34 11.27 -4.12
N LYS A 81 -9.47 12.25 -3.80
CA LYS A 81 -9.03 12.50 -2.41
C LYS A 81 -10.20 12.97 -1.54
N ALA A 82 -11.05 13.86 -2.06
CA ALA A 82 -12.22 14.32 -1.34
C ALA A 82 -13.20 13.17 -1.03
N ASP A 83 -13.49 12.32 -2.01
CA ASP A 83 -14.35 11.14 -1.85
C ASP A 83 -13.79 10.17 -0.81
N PHE A 84 -12.49 9.92 -0.82
CA PHE A 84 -11.82 9.11 0.20
C PHE A 84 -11.97 9.72 1.59
N LEU A 85 -11.75 11.02 1.74
CA LEU A 85 -11.88 11.73 3.03
C LEU A 85 -13.33 11.70 3.54
N HIS A 86 -14.33 11.88 2.66
CA HIS A 86 -15.74 11.74 3.01
C HIS A 86 -16.07 10.33 3.47
N ALA A 87 -15.61 9.30 2.76
CA ALA A 87 -15.80 7.91 3.15
C ALA A 87 -15.17 7.61 4.51
N MET A 88 -13.92 8.01 4.73
CA MET A 88 -13.25 7.83 6.02
C MET A 88 -13.99 8.51 7.16
N ARG A 89 -14.47 9.72 6.93
CA ARG A 89 -15.27 10.46 7.92
C ARG A 89 -16.55 9.72 8.25
N SER A 90 -17.35 9.38 7.24
CA SER A 90 -18.70 8.84 7.42
C SER A 90 -18.71 7.41 7.94
N PHE A 91 -17.79 6.55 7.47
CA PHE A 91 -17.77 5.13 7.82
C PHE A 91 -16.85 4.76 8.98
N ILE A 92 -15.83 5.58 9.23
CA ILE A 92 -14.82 5.25 10.24
C ILE A 92 -14.86 6.21 11.43
N PHE A 93 -14.77 7.51 11.21
CA PHE A 93 -14.59 8.47 12.28
C PHE A 93 -15.89 8.81 13.03
N GLU A 94 -16.91 9.25 12.34
CA GLU A 94 -18.19 9.65 12.96
C GLU A 94 -18.84 8.52 13.77
N PRO A 95 -18.96 7.28 13.27
CA PRO A 95 -19.56 6.19 14.05
C PRO A 95 -18.78 5.82 15.32
N ARG A 96 -17.52 6.21 15.41
CA ARG A 96 -16.64 5.94 16.57
C ARG A 96 -16.39 7.17 17.44
N GLY A 97 -16.99 8.30 17.13
CA GLY A 97 -16.77 9.56 17.83
C GLY A 97 -15.33 10.09 17.74
N LEU A 98 -14.61 9.73 16.65
CA LEU A 98 -13.22 10.11 16.46
C LEU A 98 -13.11 11.46 15.76
N ASN A 99 -12.40 12.40 16.36
CA ASN A 99 -12.09 13.70 15.76
C ASN A 99 -10.64 13.73 15.26
N TYR A 100 -10.36 12.99 14.21
CA TYR A 100 -9.03 12.85 13.65
C TYR A 100 -8.87 13.55 12.30
N LYS A 101 -7.64 13.89 11.98
CA LYS A 101 -7.21 14.34 10.65
C LYS A 101 -6.31 13.29 10.04
N ILE A 102 -6.43 13.10 8.72
CA ILE A 102 -5.59 12.17 7.97
C ILE A 102 -4.37 12.90 7.44
N GLN A 103 -3.20 12.34 7.71
CA GLN A 103 -1.96 12.74 7.06
C GLN A 103 -1.63 11.73 5.96
N PHE A 104 -1.60 12.20 4.71
CA PHE A 104 -1.07 11.41 3.61
C PHE A 104 0.45 11.46 3.63
N THR A 105 1.07 10.29 3.68
CA THR A 105 2.53 10.12 3.65
C THR A 105 2.96 9.55 2.31
N GLY A 106 4.24 9.23 2.13
CA GLY A 106 4.68 8.44 0.99
C GLY A 106 4.00 7.07 0.95
N PRO A 107 4.01 6.37 -0.20
CA PRO A 107 3.16 5.21 -0.47
C PRO A 107 3.68 3.91 0.17
N THR A 108 4.24 3.96 1.37
CA THR A 108 4.70 2.77 2.12
C THR A 108 4.29 2.83 3.58
N GLY A 109 4.10 1.65 4.19
CA GLY A 109 3.87 1.55 5.64
C GLY A 109 5.00 2.15 6.47
N THR A 110 6.25 2.01 6.00
CA THR A 110 7.44 2.61 6.65
C THR A 110 7.33 4.13 6.73
N ASN A 111 6.89 4.80 5.66
CA ASN A 111 6.69 6.24 5.68
C ASN A 111 5.61 6.67 6.68
N ALA A 112 4.55 5.90 6.79
CA ALA A 112 3.48 6.17 7.77
C ALA A 112 3.98 6.00 9.21
N VAL A 113 4.73 4.93 9.49
CA VAL A 113 5.33 4.68 10.81
C VAL A 113 6.34 5.77 11.17
N GLU A 114 7.21 6.17 10.23
CA GLU A 114 8.17 7.26 10.46
C GLU A 114 7.46 8.59 10.77
N ALA A 115 6.40 8.93 10.04
CA ALA A 115 5.61 10.13 10.32
C ALA A 115 4.96 10.05 11.70
N ALA A 116 4.43 8.90 12.10
CA ALA A 116 3.86 8.69 13.44
C ALA A 116 4.89 8.84 14.54
N MET A 117 6.10 8.28 14.36
CA MET A 117 7.20 8.42 15.31
C MET A 117 7.64 9.88 15.48
N LYS A 118 7.78 10.61 14.37
CA LYS A 118 8.11 12.05 14.37
C LYS A 118 7.04 12.86 15.10
N LEU A 119 5.77 12.57 14.81
CA LEU A 119 4.65 13.25 15.46
C LEU A 119 4.62 12.97 16.96
N ALA A 120 4.78 11.71 17.37
CA ALA A 120 4.81 11.33 18.78
C ALA A 120 5.90 12.06 19.55
N ARG A 121 7.12 12.10 19.03
CA ARG A 121 8.24 12.85 19.63
C ARG A 121 7.93 14.34 19.74
N LYS A 122 7.41 14.93 18.68
CA LYS A 122 7.08 16.37 18.64
C LYS A 122 6.02 16.75 19.66
N VAL A 123 4.97 15.95 19.81
CA VAL A 123 3.83 16.23 20.70
C VAL A 123 4.20 15.98 22.16
N THR A 124 4.96 14.92 22.44
CA THR A 124 5.27 14.52 23.83
C THR A 124 6.58 15.09 24.37
N GLY A 125 7.47 15.58 23.52
CA GLY A 125 8.84 15.97 23.88
C GLY A 125 9.75 14.77 24.21
N ARG A 126 9.27 13.53 24.11
CA ARG A 126 10.05 12.32 24.41
C ARG A 126 10.86 11.92 23.18
N THR A 127 12.06 11.37 23.42
CA THR A 127 12.98 10.96 22.34
C THR A 127 12.93 9.45 22.04
N ASN A 128 12.71 8.64 23.07
CA ASN A 128 12.76 7.18 22.96
C ASN A 128 11.42 6.61 22.49
N ILE A 129 11.50 5.59 21.64
CA ILE A 129 10.37 4.79 21.16
C ILE A 129 10.71 3.34 21.47
N ILE A 130 9.74 2.61 22.06
CA ILE A 130 9.86 1.18 22.33
C ILE A 130 9.22 0.44 21.15
N SER A 131 9.94 -0.53 20.63
CA SER A 131 9.45 -1.44 19.57
C SER A 131 9.62 -2.88 20.05
N PHE A 132 8.67 -3.74 19.65
CA PHE A 132 8.69 -5.19 19.94
C PHE A 132 9.00 -5.98 18.67
#